data_b62da6beef6099ff6b6eed319396bc76
#
_entry.id   b62da6beef6099ff6b6eed319396bc76
#
_cell.length_a   1.000
_cell.length_b   1.000
_cell.length_c   1.000
_cell.angle_alpha   90.00
_cell.angle_beta   90.00
_cell.angle_gamma   90.00
#
_symmetry.space_group_name_H-M   'P 1'
#
loop_
_entity.id
_entity.type
_entity.pdbx_description
1 polymer ?
#
loop_
_entity_poly.entity_id
_entity_poly.type
_entity_poly.pdbx_seq_one_letter_code
_entity_poly.pdbx_strand_id
1 'polypeptide(L)'
;MWLTSGALRLPVVLMFLWKNLGFCLIIFLAALQSIPQPLYEYAQLEGAGFFTRAFRITLPMITPTAFLVFVLAWINAFKIFKEVYFIAGAYPDYSVYTLQNYMNNMFGKLNYQLVTAAAYSFGLIVFALFGALFFLQKRAARGLN
;
A
#
# COMPACT_ATOMS: atom_id res chain seq x y z
N MET A 1 18.53 -20.57 -15.43
CA MET A 1 17.14 -20.16 -15.68
C MET A 1 16.76 -19.10 -14.65
N TRP A 2 16.47 -17.90 -15.08
CA TRP A 2 16.24 -16.75 -14.20
C TRP A 2 14.92 -16.84 -13.38
N LEU A 3 13.97 -17.70 -13.77
CA LEU A 3 12.72 -17.96 -13.07
C LEU A 3 12.85 -18.81 -11.79
N THR A 4 14.01 -19.38 -11.53
CA THR A 4 14.29 -20.24 -10.36
C THR A 4 15.31 -19.61 -9.40
N SER A 5 15.71 -18.36 -9.64
CA SER A 5 16.69 -17.65 -8.83
C SER A 5 16.01 -16.50 -8.07
N GLY A 6 16.63 -16.02 -7.01
CA GLY A 6 16.17 -14.86 -6.24
C GLY A 6 15.91 -13.58 -7.08
N ALA A 7 16.25 -13.61 -8.37
CA ALA A 7 15.94 -12.56 -9.35
C ALA A 7 14.44 -12.39 -9.61
N LEU A 8 13.57 -13.37 -9.26
CA LEU A 8 12.11 -13.24 -9.37
C LEU A 8 11.51 -12.11 -8.54
N ARG A 9 12.18 -11.69 -7.47
CA ARG A 9 11.69 -10.58 -6.63
C ARG A 9 11.54 -9.28 -7.42
N LEU A 10 12.49 -8.99 -8.29
CA LEU A 10 12.50 -7.73 -9.04
C LEU A 10 11.32 -7.62 -10.03
N PRO A 11 11.04 -8.61 -10.92
CA PRO A 11 9.86 -8.58 -11.77
C PRO A 11 8.55 -8.49 -11.01
N VAL A 12 8.39 -9.21 -9.90
CA VAL A 12 7.18 -9.18 -9.07
C VAL A 12 6.96 -7.79 -8.48
N VAL A 13 8.02 -7.17 -7.95
CA VAL A 13 7.96 -5.81 -7.40
C VAL A 13 7.65 -4.79 -8.50
N LEU A 14 8.29 -4.88 -9.66
CA LEU A 14 8.03 -3.98 -10.78
C LEU A 14 6.58 -4.10 -11.28
N MET A 15 6.05 -5.31 -11.40
CA MET A 15 4.66 -5.53 -11.79
C MET A 15 3.68 -4.96 -10.76
N PHE A 16 3.97 -5.15 -9.46
CA PHE A 16 3.18 -4.57 -8.38
C PHE A 16 3.19 -3.03 -8.42
N LEU A 17 4.37 -2.42 -8.57
CA LEU A 17 4.52 -0.98 -8.68
C LEU A 17 3.78 -0.44 -9.90
N TRP A 18 3.97 -1.03 -11.08
CA TRP A 18 3.32 -0.62 -12.31
C TRP A 18 1.80 -0.62 -12.17
N LYS A 19 1.24 -1.70 -11.63
CA LYS A 19 -0.21 -1.86 -11.42
C LYS A 19 -0.80 -0.80 -10.48
N ASN A 20 -0.09 -0.49 -9.38
CA ASN A 20 -0.61 0.41 -8.36
C ASN A 20 -0.28 1.88 -8.62
N LEU A 21 0.75 2.18 -9.41
CA LEU A 21 1.24 3.54 -9.65
C LEU A 21 0.16 4.41 -10.29
N GLY A 22 -0.52 3.93 -11.32
CA GLY A 22 -1.58 4.67 -12.00
C GLY A 22 -2.75 5.03 -11.08
N PHE A 23 -3.17 4.08 -10.26
CA PHE A 23 -4.24 4.28 -9.27
C PHE A 23 -3.85 5.32 -8.21
N CYS A 24 -2.66 5.20 -7.63
CA CYS A 24 -2.15 6.14 -6.64
C CYS A 24 -2.02 7.55 -7.24
N LEU A 25 -1.53 7.64 -8.48
CA LEU A 25 -1.34 8.91 -9.19
C LEU A 25 -2.67 9.65 -9.37
N ILE A 26 -3.73 8.96 -9.79
CA ILE A 26 -5.06 9.58 -9.97
C ILE A 26 -5.60 10.12 -8.65
N ILE A 27 -5.48 9.35 -7.56
CA ILE A 27 -5.96 9.79 -6.24
C ILE A 27 -5.18 11.03 -5.76
N PHE A 28 -3.85 11.03 -5.88
CA PHE A 28 -3.04 12.18 -5.49
C PHE A 28 -3.31 13.39 -6.37
N LEU A 29 -3.52 13.21 -7.67
CA LEU A 29 -3.86 14.29 -8.58
C LEU A 29 -5.20 14.94 -8.18
N ALA A 30 -6.22 14.12 -7.90
CA ALA A 30 -7.52 14.61 -7.43
C ALA A 30 -7.39 15.35 -6.09
N ALA A 31 -6.59 14.84 -5.16
CA ALA A 31 -6.35 15.51 -3.88
C ALA A 31 -5.64 16.86 -4.06
N LEU A 32 -4.66 16.94 -4.95
CA LEU A 32 -3.98 18.20 -5.26
C LEU A 32 -4.91 19.21 -5.90
N GLN A 33 -5.80 18.78 -6.80
CA GLN A 33 -6.79 19.65 -7.45
C GLN A 33 -7.89 20.12 -6.49
N SER A 34 -8.14 19.42 -5.41
CA SER A 34 -9.13 19.80 -4.40
C SER A 34 -8.66 20.95 -3.49
N ILE A 35 -7.38 21.31 -3.52
CA ILE A 35 -6.84 22.41 -2.71
C ILE A 35 -7.32 23.76 -3.31
N PRO A 36 -7.99 24.62 -2.51
CA PRO A 36 -8.47 25.92 -3.00
C PRO A 36 -7.32 26.81 -3.48
N GLN A 37 -7.41 27.30 -4.71
CA GLN A 37 -6.39 28.21 -5.29
C GLN A 37 -6.14 29.47 -4.47
N PRO A 38 -7.14 30.13 -3.86
CA PRO A 38 -6.91 31.32 -3.05
C PRO A 38 -5.87 31.13 -1.94
N LEU A 39 -5.72 29.92 -1.38
CA LEU A 39 -4.68 29.65 -0.38
C LEU A 39 -3.26 29.86 -0.92
N TYR A 40 -3.04 29.50 -2.16
CA TYR A 40 -1.75 29.70 -2.81
C TYR A 40 -1.53 31.16 -3.19
N GLU A 41 -2.58 31.86 -3.59
CA GLU A 41 -2.53 33.28 -3.94
C GLU A 41 -2.22 34.13 -2.71
N TYR A 42 -2.91 33.93 -1.59
CA TYR A 42 -2.59 34.59 -0.32
C TYR A 42 -1.16 34.33 0.15
N ALA A 43 -0.71 33.08 0.08
CA ALA A 43 0.66 32.75 0.46
C ALA A 43 1.71 33.40 -0.45
N GLN A 44 1.39 33.61 -1.73
CA GLN A 44 2.26 34.35 -2.65
C GLN A 44 2.36 35.83 -2.32
N LEU A 45 1.22 36.44 -1.96
CA LEU A 45 1.19 37.85 -1.55
C LEU A 45 2.02 38.09 -0.27
N GLU A 46 2.07 37.10 0.63
CA GLU A 46 2.92 37.10 1.81
C GLU A 46 4.41 36.76 1.53
N GLY A 47 4.79 36.57 0.26
CA GLY A 47 6.16 36.24 -0.14
C GLY A 47 6.58 34.81 0.09
N ALA A 48 5.64 33.86 0.30
CA ALA A 48 5.95 32.45 0.48
C ALA A 48 6.48 31.82 -0.80
N GLY A 49 7.73 31.35 -0.76
CA GLY A 49 8.37 30.61 -1.85
C GLY A 49 7.71 29.24 -2.11
N PHE A 50 8.11 28.60 -3.22
CA PHE A 50 7.58 27.29 -3.65
C PHE A 50 7.65 26.22 -2.55
N PHE A 51 8.80 26.06 -1.92
CA PHE A 51 8.99 25.06 -0.85
C PHE A 51 8.13 25.34 0.38
N THR A 52 7.97 26.61 0.76
CA THR A 52 7.12 26.99 1.90
C THR A 52 5.66 26.61 1.62
N ARG A 53 5.16 26.91 0.43
CA ARG A 53 3.81 26.51 0.00
C ARG A 53 3.65 25.00 -0.05
N ALA A 54 4.64 24.25 -0.60
CA ALA A 54 4.59 22.80 -0.68
C ALA A 54 4.51 22.16 0.72
N PHE A 55 5.35 22.57 1.66
CA PHE A 55 5.41 21.94 2.99
C PHE A 55 4.35 22.47 3.98
N ARG A 56 3.92 23.71 3.87
CA ARG A 56 2.97 24.32 4.82
C ARG A 56 1.52 24.30 4.36
N ILE A 57 1.25 24.19 3.06
CA ILE A 57 -0.11 24.17 2.51
C ILE A 57 -0.39 22.81 1.87
N THR A 58 0.35 22.47 0.82
CA THR A 58 0.06 21.28 0.02
C THR A 58 0.16 19.99 0.84
N LEU A 59 1.31 19.76 1.48
CA LEU A 59 1.57 18.51 2.19
C LEU A 59 0.58 18.26 3.34
N PRO A 60 0.27 19.22 4.23
CA PRO A 60 -0.73 19.02 5.27
C PRO A 60 -2.12 18.74 4.71
N MET A 61 -2.52 19.40 3.62
CA MET A 61 -3.85 19.23 3.01
C MET A 61 -4.03 17.87 2.33
N ILE A 62 -2.97 17.31 1.73
CA ILE A 62 -3.03 15.98 1.11
C ILE A 62 -2.73 14.83 2.10
N THR A 63 -2.28 15.12 3.32
CA THR A 63 -1.93 14.09 4.32
C THR A 63 -3.05 13.08 4.57
N PRO A 64 -4.34 13.45 4.71
CA PRO A 64 -5.42 12.48 4.88
C PRO A 64 -5.53 11.53 3.67
N THR A 65 -5.40 12.08 2.46
CA THR A 65 -5.41 11.28 1.23
C THR A 65 -4.19 10.39 1.11
N ALA A 66 -3.00 10.90 1.49
CA ALA A 66 -1.78 10.10 1.51
C ALA A 66 -1.90 8.91 2.47
N PHE A 67 -2.53 9.10 3.63
CA PHE A 67 -2.82 8.01 4.55
C PHE A 67 -3.78 6.97 3.95
N LEU A 68 -4.86 7.42 3.30
CA LEU A 68 -5.80 6.53 2.61
C LEU A 68 -5.07 5.70 1.53
N VAL A 69 -4.27 6.35 0.68
CA VAL A 69 -3.49 5.68 -0.37
C VAL A 69 -2.52 4.68 0.24
N PHE A 70 -1.85 5.03 1.34
CA PHE A 70 -0.96 4.13 2.06
C PHE A 70 -1.68 2.87 2.55
N VAL A 71 -2.86 3.02 3.17
CA VAL A 71 -3.69 1.89 3.62
C VAL A 71 -4.11 1.01 2.45
N LEU A 72 -4.57 1.60 1.35
CA LEU A 72 -4.96 0.87 0.14
C LEU A 72 -3.77 0.14 -0.51
N ALA A 73 -2.62 0.79 -0.58
CA ALA A 73 -1.39 0.19 -1.10
C ALA A 73 -0.95 -1.00 -0.23
N TRP A 74 -1.09 -0.87 1.08
CA TRP A 74 -0.78 -1.96 2.01
C TRP A 74 -1.73 -3.15 1.81
N ILE A 75 -3.05 -2.92 1.73
CA ILE A 75 -4.03 -3.98 1.42
C ILE A 75 -3.67 -4.67 0.10
N ASN A 76 -3.30 -3.91 -0.93
CA ASN A 76 -2.90 -4.45 -2.22
C ASN A 76 -1.59 -5.25 -2.14
N ALA A 77 -0.64 -4.85 -1.27
CA ALA A 77 0.59 -5.60 -1.06
C ALA A 77 0.33 -7.00 -0.48
N PHE A 78 -0.65 -7.16 0.39
CA PHE A 78 -1.06 -8.48 0.87
C PHE A 78 -1.70 -9.35 -0.21
N LYS A 79 -2.25 -8.75 -1.27
CA LYS A 79 -2.89 -9.45 -2.40
C LYS A 79 -1.93 -9.75 -3.55
N ILE A 80 -0.62 -9.64 -3.35
CA ILE A 80 0.42 -9.85 -4.39
C ILE A 80 0.47 -11.30 -4.92
N PHE A 81 -0.24 -12.21 -4.26
CA PHE A 81 -0.33 -13.62 -4.67
C PHE A 81 -0.64 -13.81 -6.15
N LYS A 82 -1.55 -12.99 -6.72
CA LYS A 82 -1.97 -13.12 -8.13
C LYS A 82 -0.79 -12.88 -9.08
N GLU A 83 0.02 -11.89 -8.79
CA GLU A 83 1.20 -11.53 -9.57
C GLU A 83 2.26 -12.63 -9.48
N VAL A 84 2.49 -13.13 -8.27
CA VAL A 84 3.43 -14.23 -8.04
C VAL A 84 2.97 -15.50 -8.75
N TYR A 85 1.69 -15.85 -8.62
CA TYR A 85 1.11 -17.04 -9.26
C TYR A 85 1.17 -16.95 -10.79
N PHE A 86 0.92 -15.77 -11.35
CA PHE A 86 0.95 -15.54 -12.79
C PHE A 86 2.37 -15.69 -13.38
N ILE A 87 3.39 -15.21 -12.66
CA ILE A 87 4.78 -15.24 -13.12
C ILE A 87 5.44 -16.60 -12.87
N ALA A 88 5.20 -17.20 -11.69
CA ALA A 88 5.97 -18.33 -11.19
C ALA A 88 5.12 -19.58 -10.89
N GLY A 89 3.82 -19.53 -11.14
CA GLY A 89 2.91 -20.67 -10.96
C GLY A 89 2.57 -20.97 -9.50
N ALA A 90 2.05 -22.21 -9.27
CA ALA A 90 1.56 -22.64 -7.96
C ALA A 90 2.67 -22.88 -6.92
N TYR A 91 3.88 -23.19 -7.37
CA TYR A 91 5.03 -23.49 -6.52
C TYR A 91 6.21 -22.60 -6.89
N PRO A 92 6.15 -21.29 -6.59
CA PRO A 92 7.24 -20.38 -6.85
C PRO A 92 8.45 -20.67 -5.95
N ASP A 93 9.59 -20.09 -6.30
CA ASP A 93 10.79 -20.12 -5.46
C ASP A 93 10.49 -19.54 -4.07
N TYR A 94 11.18 -20.05 -3.04
CA TYR A 94 11.03 -19.59 -1.65
C TYR A 94 11.20 -18.07 -1.48
N SER A 95 11.96 -17.44 -2.36
CA SER A 95 12.21 -16.00 -2.32
C SER A 95 10.97 -15.13 -2.53
N VAL A 96 9.93 -15.67 -3.18
CA VAL A 96 8.65 -15.01 -3.51
C VAL A 96 7.43 -15.80 -3.04
N TYR A 97 7.63 -16.90 -2.29
CA TYR A 97 6.55 -17.72 -1.76
C TYR A 97 5.79 -16.98 -0.66
N THR A 98 4.55 -16.65 -0.90
CA THR A 98 3.70 -15.92 0.04
C THR A 98 2.80 -16.86 0.85
N LEU A 99 2.26 -16.35 1.97
CA LEU A 99 1.27 -17.09 2.75
C LEU A 99 0.03 -17.46 1.91
N GLN A 100 -0.36 -16.60 0.96
CA GLN A 100 -1.47 -16.90 0.05
C GLN A 100 -1.15 -18.03 -0.92
N ASN A 101 0.11 -18.16 -1.39
CA ASN A 101 0.54 -19.34 -2.15
C ASN A 101 0.38 -20.62 -1.32
N TYR A 102 0.82 -20.58 -0.04
CA TYR A 102 0.65 -21.69 0.87
C TYR A 102 -0.83 -22.09 1.04
N MET A 103 -1.69 -21.09 1.31
CA MET A 103 -3.13 -21.33 1.49
C MET A 103 -3.77 -21.92 0.22
N ASN A 104 -3.42 -21.38 -0.97
CA ASN A 104 -3.90 -21.89 -2.25
C ASN A 104 -3.48 -23.35 -2.47
N ASN A 105 -2.23 -23.70 -2.17
CA ASN A 105 -1.70 -25.04 -2.33
C ASN A 105 -2.34 -26.03 -1.32
N MET A 106 -2.59 -25.60 -0.08
CA MET A 106 -3.30 -26.41 0.92
C MET A 106 -4.77 -26.60 0.56
N PHE A 107 -5.40 -25.59 0.00
CA PHE A 107 -6.77 -25.69 -0.52
C PHE A 107 -6.85 -26.72 -1.65
N GLY A 108 -5.92 -26.68 -2.60
CA GLY A 108 -5.84 -27.70 -3.68
C GLY A 108 -5.62 -29.12 -3.17
N LYS A 109 -4.99 -29.29 -1.99
CA LYS A 109 -4.81 -30.57 -1.29
C LYS A 109 -6.00 -30.96 -0.40
N LEU A 110 -7.10 -30.19 -0.42
CA LEU A 110 -8.29 -30.37 0.41
C LEU A 110 -8.01 -30.32 1.93
N ASN A 111 -6.90 -29.71 2.33
CA ASN A 111 -6.53 -29.56 3.73
C ASN A 111 -7.10 -28.25 4.30
N TYR A 112 -8.41 -28.22 4.49
CA TYR A 112 -9.15 -27.04 4.93
C TYR A 112 -8.79 -26.59 6.34
N GLN A 113 -8.32 -27.49 7.21
CA GLN A 113 -7.90 -27.14 8.56
C GLN A 113 -6.70 -26.19 8.56
N LEU A 114 -5.67 -26.49 7.77
CA LEU A 114 -4.50 -25.64 7.65
C LEU A 114 -4.82 -24.32 6.95
N VAL A 115 -5.68 -24.33 5.93
CA VAL A 115 -6.14 -23.11 5.26
C VAL A 115 -6.86 -22.20 6.24
N THR A 116 -7.78 -22.75 7.03
CA THR A 116 -8.55 -21.99 8.02
C THR A 116 -7.64 -21.42 9.10
N ALA A 117 -6.73 -22.21 9.66
CA ALA A 117 -5.76 -21.76 10.66
C ALA A 117 -4.87 -20.62 10.14
N ALA A 118 -4.36 -20.77 8.90
CA ALA A 118 -3.55 -19.74 8.26
C ALA A 118 -4.35 -18.46 7.99
N ALA A 119 -5.61 -18.57 7.55
CA ALA A 119 -6.48 -17.44 7.28
C ALA A 119 -6.81 -16.65 8.57
N TYR A 120 -7.16 -17.35 9.66
CA TYR A 120 -7.42 -16.70 10.94
C TYR A 120 -6.19 -16.02 11.51
N SER A 121 -5.03 -16.70 11.51
CA SER A 121 -3.77 -16.13 11.99
C SER A 121 -3.39 -14.88 11.21
N PHE A 122 -3.50 -14.94 9.89
CA PHE A 122 -3.26 -13.79 9.01
C PHE A 122 -4.23 -12.65 9.25
N GLY A 123 -5.53 -12.95 9.37
CA GLY A 123 -6.57 -11.97 9.65
C GLY A 123 -6.34 -11.23 10.97
N LEU A 124 -5.93 -11.93 12.03
CA LEU A 124 -5.59 -11.33 13.32
C LEU A 124 -4.39 -10.39 13.22
N ILE A 125 -3.32 -10.80 12.52
CA ILE A 125 -2.13 -9.97 12.30
C ILE A 125 -2.51 -8.69 11.54
N VAL A 126 -3.26 -8.82 10.44
CA VAL A 126 -3.69 -7.68 9.63
C VAL A 126 -4.58 -6.75 10.45
N PHE A 127 -5.54 -7.29 11.21
CA PHE A 127 -6.42 -6.50 12.07
C PHE A 127 -5.63 -5.73 13.14
N ALA A 128 -4.67 -6.38 13.80
CA ALA A 128 -3.80 -5.74 14.78
C ALA A 128 -2.96 -4.61 14.19
N LEU A 129 -2.40 -4.83 12.99
CA LEU A 129 -1.62 -3.82 12.26
C LEU A 129 -2.48 -2.61 11.88
N PHE A 130 -3.68 -2.82 11.33
CA PHE A 130 -4.58 -1.71 11.02
C PHE A 130 -5.05 -0.96 12.25
N GLY A 131 -5.34 -1.67 13.34
CA GLY A 131 -5.68 -1.06 14.62
C GLY A 131 -4.55 -0.17 15.16
N ALA A 132 -3.31 -0.64 15.08
CA ALA A 132 -2.15 0.13 15.49
C ALA A 132 -1.96 1.38 14.60
N LEU A 133 -2.08 1.26 13.28
CA LEU A 133 -1.98 2.39 12.35
C LEU A 133 -3.06 3.44 12.63
N PHE A 134 -4.30 3.02 12.80
CA PHE A 134 -5.40 3.92 13.10
C PHE A 134 -5.19 4.67 14.43
N PHE A 135 -4.67 3.95 15.43
CA PHE A 135 -4.33 4.56 16.72
C PHE A 135 -3.22 5.60 16.60
N LEU A 136 -2.16 5.30 15.84
CA LEU A 136 -1.07 6.22 15.57
C LEU A 136 -1.54 7.47 14.82
N GLN A 137 -2.39 7.32 13.80
CA GLN A 137 -2.98 8.43 13.08
C GLN A 137 -3.80 9.34 13.99
N LYS A 138 -4.66 8.75 14.83
CA LYS A 138 -5.48 9.52 15.78
C LYS A 138 -4.61 10.28 16.78
N ARG A 139 -3.50 9.70 17.22
CA ARG A 139 -2.55 10.37 18.11
C ARG A 139 -1.81 11.51 17.42
N ALA A 140 -1.38 11.33 16.17
CA ALA A 140 -0.72 12.36 15.38
C ALA A 140 -1.67 13.54 15.09
N ALA A 141 -2.92 13.27 14.75
CA ALA A 141 -3.94 14.30 14.52
C ALA A 141 -4.27 15.13 15.78
N ARG A 142 -4.20 14.52 16.98
CA ARG A 142 -4.41 15.24 18.25
C ARG A 142 -3.22 16.11 18.67
N GLY A 143 -2.04 15.85 18.19
CA GLY A 143 -0.85 16.66 18.47
C GLY A 143 -0.72 17.93 17.63
N LEU A 144 -1.60 18.11 16.63
CA LEU A 144 -1.61 19.26 15.73
C LEU A 144 -2.70 20.31 16.09
N ASN A 145 -3.54 20.01 17.06
CA ASN A 145 -4.51 20.94 17.71
C ASN A 145 -4.01 21.34 19.08
#